data_836cb95e93588ac8c1e3d0318bfc671e
#
_entry.id   836cb95e93588ac8c1e3d0318bfc671e
#
_cell.length_a   1.000
_cell.length_b   1.000
_cell.length_c   1.000
_cell.angle_alpha   90.00
_cell.angle_beta   90.00
_cell.angle_gamma   90.00
#
_symmetry.space_group_name_H-M   'P 1'
#
loop_
_entity.id
_entity.type
_entity.pdbx_description
1 polymer ?
#
loop_
_entity_poly.entity_id
_entity_poly.type
_entity_poly.pdbx_seq_one_letter_code
_entity_poly.pdbx_strand_id
1 'polypeptide(L)'
;MADLMPGDVFPDIRLPEHTGRELSLSEIADGQPLVLCFVRGWWCPKEQVRVRQLVTMQEEIGREYGAIAVVTVDSCYVNGTFRAGVGASFPFLSDEERRVARELDLLELTDEKHVLYLPFTFVLDSLLRIHSSWCGFWSWGNPTPEELRLALREVTKAEQPTFGDPREIWRSSGSAGIGEGIDGETVWIREDSRGREIQRGVLVGELPDVGSEVSRSIVDRRPWVVHSIEREGSRVAVHLRKSGEPDRSPLVGHRITVPRGA
;
A
#
# COMPACT_ATOMS: atom_id res chain seq x y z
N MET A 1 8.36 -8.30 -28.99
CA MET A 1 8.09 -8.23 -27.53
C MET A 1 7.66 -6.82 -27.26
N ALA A 2 6.44 -6.60 -26.78
CA ALA A 2 6.06 -5.25 -26.35
C ALA A 2 7.13 -4.78 -25.37
N ASP A 3 7.59 -3.53 -25.52
CA ASP A 3 8.64 -2.98 -24.64
C ASP A 3 8.06 -2.68 -23.24
N LEU A 4 7.70 -3.75 -22.51
CA LEU A 4 7.23 -3.68 -21.11
C LEU A 4 8.43 -3.65 -20.18
N MET A 5 9.15 -2.53 -20.21
CA MET A 5 10.38 -2.34 -19.44
C MET A 5 10.12 -1.49 -18.18
N PRO A 6 10.95 -1.62 -17.14
CA PRO A 6 10.91 -0.71 -16.01
C PRO A 6 10.93 0.76 -16.45
N GLY A 7 9.97 1.55 -15.95
CA GLY A 7 9.75 2.94 -16.33
C GLY A 7 8.60 3.17 -17.31
N ASP A 8 8.18 2.17 -18.10
CA ASP A 8 7.02 2.27 -18.98
C ASP A 8 5.70 2.20 -18.18
N VAL A 9 4.64 2.76 -18.75
CA VAL A 9 3.29 2.62 -18.19
C VAL A 9 2.67 1.34 -18.72
N PHE A 10 2.29 0.44 -17.82
CA PHE A 10 1.58 -0.78 -18.18
C PHE A 10 0.14 -0.41 -18.62
N PRO A 11 -0.38 -0.97 -19.71
CA PRO A 11 -1.74 -0.70 -20.15
C PRO A 11 -2.77 -1.04 -19.07
N ASP A 12 -3.76 -0.17 -18.86
CA ASP A 12 -4.87 -0.44 -17.94
C ASP A 12 -5.85 -1.45 -18.56
N ILE A 13 -5.43 -2.70 -18.63
CA ILE A 13 -6.23 -3.78 -19.19
C ILE A 13 -7.48 -4.02 -18.36
N ARG A 14 -8.61 -4.32 -19.04
CA ARG A 14 -9.89 -4.70 -18.42
C ARG A 14 -10.25 -6.12 -18.82
N LEU A 15 -10.50 -6.96 -17.83
CA LEU A 15 -10.82 -8.38 -17.99
C LEU A 15 -11.87 -8.81 -16.97
N PRO A 16 -12.68 -9.84 -17.27
CA PRO A 16 -13.56 -10.43 -16.27
C PRO A 16 -12.75 -11.15 -15.19
N GLU A 17 -13.06 -10.89 -13.94
CA GLU A 17 -12.50 -11.64 -12.83
C GLU A 17 -13.23 -13.00 -12.64
N HIS A 18 -12.75 -13.82 -11.72
CA HIS A 18 -13.28 -15.16 -11.41
C HIS A 18 -14.78 -15.21 -11.09
N THR A 19 -15.45 -14.09 -10.74
CA THR A 19 -16.91 -14.01 -10.56
C THR A 19 -17.64 -13.61 -11.85
N GLY A 20 -16.92 -13.25 -12.90
CA GLY A 20 -17.45 -12.71 -14.15
C GLY A 20 -17.62 -11.19 -14.17
N ARG A 21 -17.29 -10.49 -13.07
CA ARG A 21 -17.29 -9.03 -13.04
C ARG A 21 -16.08 -8.48 -13.79
N GLU A 22 -16.30 -7.49 -14.66
CA GLU A 22 -15.23 -6.79 -15.35
C GLU A 22 -14.48 -5.86 -14.39
N LEU A 23 -13.14 -5.99 -14.34
CA LEU A 23 -12.25 -5.13 -13.57
C LEU A 23 -11.08 -4.64 -14.41
N SER A 24 -10.69 -3.39 -14.24
CA SER A 24 -9.42 -2.89 -14.74
C SER A 24 -8.31 -3.02 -13.70
N LEU A 25 -7.03 -2.95 -14.13
CA LEU A 25 -5.91 -2.97 -13.20
C LEU A 25 -5.95 -1.75 -12.25
N SER A 26 -6.35 -0.59 -12.76
CA SER A 26 -6.48 0.64 -11.94
C SER A 26 -7.56 0.50 -10.87
N GLU A 27 -8.68 -0.18 -11.18
CA GLU A 27 -9.73 -0.49 -10.18
C GLU A 27 -9.23 -1.47 -9.12
N ILE A 28 -8.37 -2.44 -9.49
CA ILE A 28 -7.78 -3.41 -8.55
C ILE A 28 -6.72 -2.74 -7.68
N ALA A 29 -5.88 -1.91 -8.28
CA ALA A 29 -4.83 -1.18 -7.58
C ALA A 29 -5.41 -0.16 -6.58
N ASP A 30 -6.56 0.46 -6.89
CA ASP A 30 -7.22 1.47 -6.06
C ASP A 30 -6.23 2.55 -5.55
N GLY A 31 -5.34 3.01 -6.44
CA GLY A 31 -4.30 3.98 -6.11
C GLY A 31 -3.14 3.42 -5.26
N GLN A 32 -2.95 2.11 -5.22
CA GLN A 32 -1.89 1.42 -4.50
C GLN A 32 -0.93 0.71 -5.47
N PRO A 33 0.31 0.38 -5.03
CA PRO A 33 1.17 -0.50 -5.79
C PRO A 33 0.53 -1.85 -6.06
N LEU A 34 0.75 -2.41 -7.26
CA LEU A 34 0.13 -3.65 -7.72
C LEU A 34 1.19 -4.70 -8.08
N VAL A 35 1.08 -5.89 -7.48
CA VAL A 35 1.78 -7.09 -7.94
C VAL A 35 0.89 -7.78 -8.97
N LEU A 36 1.28 -7.72 -10.25
CA LEU A 36 0.55 -8.30 -11.37
C LEU A 36 1.28 -9.54 -11.88
N CYS A 37 0.61 -10.71 -11.84
CA CYS A 37 1.18 -11.98 -12.26
C CYS A 37 0.43 -12.57 -13.43
N PHE A 38 1.12 -12.81 -14.55
CA PHE A 38 0.63 -13.61 -15.66
C PHE A 38 1.08 -15.05 -15.44
N VAL A 39 0.13 -15.97 -15.41
CA VAL A 39 0.37 -17.39 -15.15
C VAL A 39 -0.21 -18.27 -16.24
N ARG A 40 0.40 -19.44 -16.45
CA ARG A 40 0.00 -20.37 -17.52
C ARG A 40 -1.37 -20.99 -17.30
N GLY A 41 -1.83 -21.10 -16.06
CA GLY A 41 -3.10 -21.69 -15.67
C GLY A 41 -2.99 -22.64 -14.49
N TRP A 42 -4.16 -23.10 -14.01
CA TRP A 42 -4.29 -23.94 -12.82
C TRP A 42 -3.58 -25.30 -12.91
N TRP A 43 -3.49 -25.88 -14.10
CA TRP A 43 -2.92 -27.21 -14.37
C TRP A 43 -1.39 -27.24 -14.22
N CYS A 44 -0.71 -26.10 -14.27
CA CYS A 44 0.75 -26.03 -14.20
C CYS A 44 1.23 -26.09 -12.76
N PRO A 45 1.97 -27.14 -12.35
CA PRO A 45 2.45 -27.26 -10.95
C PRO A 45 3.35 -26.12 -10.51
N LYS A 46 4.16 -25.55 -11.43
CA LYS A 46 5.03 -24.41 -11.14
C LYS A 46 4.21 -23.17 -10.78
N GLU A 47 3.14 -22.91 -11.54
CA GLU A 47 2.25 -21.76 -11.29
C GLU A 47 1.44 -21.95 -10.00
N GLN A 48 1.04 -23.17 -9.68
CA GLN A 48 0.40 -23.46 -8.40
C GLN A 48 1.31 -23.14 -7.21
N VAL A 49 2.60 -23.48 -7.30
CA VAL A 49 3.59 -23.14 -6.26
C VAL A 49 3.74 -21.61 -6.15
N ARG A 50 3.89 -20.93 -7.31
CA ARG A 50 4.03 -19.48 -7.37
C ARG A 50 2.83 -18.74 -6.78
N VAL A 51 1.62 -19.14 -7.17
CA VAL A 51 0.39 -18.53 -6.65
C VAL A 51 0.25 -18.78 -5.14
N ARG A 52 0.57 -19.98 -4.64
CA ARG A 52 0.59 -20.25 -3.18
C ARG A 52 1.63 -19.38 -2.46
N GLN A 53 2.75 -19.07 -3.09
CA GLN A 53 3.74 -18.15 -2.54
C GLN A 53 3.15 -16.74 -2.40
N LEU A 54 2.40 -16.23 -3.39
CA LEU A 54 1.68 -14.97 -3.29
C LEU A 54 0.61 -15.01 -2.18
N VAL A 55 -0.08 -16.14 -2.02
CA VAL A 55 -1.05 -16.34 -0.93
C VAL A 55 -0.40 -16.21 0.44
N THR A 56 0.82 -16.70 0.63
CA THR A 56 1.54 -16.51 1.91
C THR A 56 1.89 -15.05 2.20
N MET A 57 1.94 -14.20 1.17
CA MET A 57 2.27 -12.77 1.26
C MET A 57 1.04 -11.86 1.23
N GLN A 58 -0.15 -12.36 0.91
CA GLN A 58 -1.32 -11.52 0.62
C GLN A 58 -1.73 -10.62 1.80
N GLU A 59 -1.63 -11.12 3.03
CA GLU A 59 -1.95 -10.32 4.22
C GLU A 59 -0.89 -9.24 4.49
N GLU A 60 0.38 -9.56 4.26
CA GLU A 60 1.48 -8.62 4.39
C GLU A 60 1.34 -7.50 3.36
N ILE A 61 1.18 -7.86 2.07
CA ILE A 61 1.03 -6.90 0.98
C ILE A 61 -0.20 -6.01 1.20
N GLY A 62 -1.35 -6.58 1.61
CA GLY A 62 -2.56 -5.80 1.88
C GLY A 62 -2.41 -4.84 3.08
N ARG A 63 -1.66 -5.23 4.12
CA ARG A 63 -1.38 -4.34 5.27
C ARG A 63 -0.44 -3.19 4.89
N GLU A 64 0.45 -3.42 3.97
CA GLU A 64 1.39 -2.42 3.44
C GLU A 64 0.81 -1.64 2.24
N TYR A 65 -0.52 -1.67 2.08
CA TYR A 65 -1.24 -0.95 1.02
C TYR A 65 -0.85 -1.37 -0.40
N GLY A 66 -0.55 -2.63 -0.61
CA GLY A 66 -0.35 -3.20 -1.94
C GLY A 66 -1.55 -4.03 -2.38
N ALA A 67 -1.73 -4.18 -3.68
CA ALA A 67 -2.70 -5.06 -4.30
C ALA A 67 -2.01 -6.23 -5.03
N ILE A 68 -2.74 -7.30 -5.28
CA ILE A 68 -2.28 -8.44 -6.07
C ILE A 68 -3.36 -8.77 -7.11
N ALA A 69 -2.95 -9.07 -8.33
CA ALA A 69 -3.81 -9.64 -9.36
C ALA A 69 -3.09 -10.77 -10.10
N VAL A 70 -3.84 -11.80 -10.46
CA VAL A 70 -3.37 -12.92 -11.29
C VAL A 70 -4.16 -12.91 -12.60
N VAL A 71 -3.49 -13.03 -13.73
CA VAL A 71 -4.10 -13.15 -15.05
C VAL A 71 -3.78 -14.53 -15.62
N THR A 72 -4.79 -15.23 -16.13
CA THR A 72 -4.65 -16.54 -16.76
C THR A 72 -5.41 -16.58 -18.08
N VAL A 73 -5.17 -17.64 -18.86
CA VAL A 73 -5.99 -17.97 -20.05
C VAL A 73 -7.16 -18.89 -19.71
N ASP A 74 -7.34 -19.24 -18.44
CA ASP A 74 -8.44 -20.08 -17.99
C ASP A 74 -9.76 -19.28 -17.92
N SER A 75 -10.89 -19.94 -18.03
CA SER A 75 -12.21 -19.31 -17.86
C SER A 75 -12.43 -18.79 -16.42
N CYS A 76 -13.38 -17.88 -16.24
CA CYS A 76 -13.75 -17.37 -14.90
C CYS A 76 -14.09 -18.50 -13.92
N TYR A 77 -14.79 -19.54 -14.37
CA TYR A 77 -15.14 -20.70 -13.54
C TYR A 77 -13.90 -21.46 -13.04
N VAL A 78 -12.96 -21.74 -13.95
CA VAL A 78 -11.69 -22.42 -13.61
C VAL A 78 -10.87 -21.55 -12.68
N ASN A 79 -10.78 -20.25 -12.95
CA ASN A 79 -10.11 -19.27 -12.10
C ASN A 79 -10.73 -19.21 -10.70
N GLY A 80 -12.06 -19.24 -10.57
CA GLY A 80 -12.74 -19.30 -9.28
C GLY A 80 -12.38 -20.54 -8.47
N THR A 81 -12.34 -21.69 -9.13
CA THR A 81 -11.95 -22.95 -8.51
C THR A 81 -10.47 -22.95 -8.09
N PHE A 82 -9.59 -22.47 -8.96
CA PHE A 82 -8.15 -22.38 -8.67
C PHE A 82 -7.90 -21.44 -7.49
N ARG A 83 -8.48 -20.24 -7.53
CA ARG A 83 -8.40 -19.22 -6.47
C ARG A 83 -8.84 -19.80 -5.11
N ALA A 84 -9.99 -20.44 -5.06
CA ALA A 84 -10.50 -21.06 -3.84
C ALA A 84 -9.60 -22.19 -3.35
N GLY A 85 -9.12 -23.05 -4.26
CA GLY A 85 -8.25 -24.19 -3.95
C GLY A 85 -6.88 -23.81 -3.38
N VAL A 86 -6.37 -22.62 -3.69
CA VAL A 86 -5.12 -22.10 -3.12
C VAL A 86 -5.31 -21.16 -1.92
N GLY A 87 -6.55 -20.76 -1.62
CA GLY A 87 -6.87 -19.85 -0.52
C GLY A 87 -6.52 -18.38 -0.81
N ALA A 88 -6.56 -17.96 -2.08
CA ALA A 88 -6.28 -16.58 -2.46
C ALA A 88 -7.46 -15.64 -2.15
N SER A 89 -7.17 -14.43 -1.63
CA SER A 89 -8.16 -13.36 -1.42
C SER A 89 -8.21 -12.36 -2.58
N PHE A 90 -7.15 -12.28 -3.40
CA PHE A 90 -7.01 -11.38 -4.53
C PHE A 90 -7.71 -11.88 -5.79
N PRO A 91 -8.00 -10.98 -6.78
CA PRO A 91 -8.70 -11.35 -8.01
C PRO A 91 -7.85 -12.20 -8.97
N PHE A 92 -8.53 -13.11 -9.67
CA PHE A 92 -8.01 -13.85 -10.81
C PHE A 92 -8.76 -13.38 -12.05
N LEU A 93 -8.05 -12.82 -13.01
CA LEU A 93 -8.57 -12.28 -14.25
C LEU A 93 -8.47 -13.33 -15.37
N SER A 94 -9.49 -13.39 -16.19
CA SER A 94 -9.62 -14.34 -17.29
C SER A 94 -9.38 -13.67 -18.63
N ASP A 95 -8.30 -14.04 -19.33
CA ASP A 95 -8.05 -13.70 -20.75
C ASP A 95 -8.27 -14.94 -21.63
N GLU A 96 -9.45 -15.57 -21.50
CA GLU A 96 -9.79 -16.82 -22.18
C GLU A 96 -9.60 -16.72 -23.71
N GLU A 97 -9.87 -15.56 -24.28
CA GLU A 97 -9.67 -15.27 -25.71
C GLU A 97 -8.21 -14.92 -26.08
N ARG A 98 -7.32 -14.80 -25.10
CA ARG A 98 -5.91 -14.39 -25.28
C ARG A 98 -5.75 -13.05 -25.99
N ARG A 99 -6.69 -12.14 -25.80
CA ARG A 99 -6.64 -10.81 -26.39
C ARG A 99 -5.45 -10.02 -25.81
N VAL A 100 -5.39 -9.93 -24.49
CA VAL A 100 -4.31 -9.23 -23.79
C VAL A 100 -2.96 -9.91 -24.03
N ALA A 101 -2.94 -11.26 -24.04
CA ALA A 101 -1.72 -12.01 -24.32
C ALA A 101 -1.11 -11.67 -25.68
N ARG A 102 -1.95 -11.45 -26.74
CA ARG A 102 -1.50 -11.05 -28.06
C ARG A 102 -1.12 -9.58 -28.13
N GLU A 103 -1.93 -8.70 -27.55
CA GLU A 103 -1.69 -7.25 -27.55
C GLU A 103 -0.36 -6.89 -26.87
N LEU A 104 -0.02 -7.60 -25.79
CA LEU A 104 1.19 -7.36 -25.02
C LEU A 104 2.38 -8.25 -25.45
N ASP A 105 2.20 -9.08 -26.47
CA ASP A 105 3.21 -10.04 -26.94
C ASP A 105 3.76 -10.95 -25.82
N LEU A 106 2.86 -11.39 -24.94
CA LEU A 106 3.17 -12.24 -23.78
C LEU A 106 2.84 -13.72 -24.01
N LEU A 107 2.63 -14.13 -25.26
CA LEU A 107 2.38 -15.54 -25.59
C LEU A 107 3.66 -16.36 -25.53
N GLU A 108 3.56 -17.55 -24.97
CA GLU A 108 4.60 -18.56 -25.07
C GLU A 108 4.51 -19.26 -26.41
N LEU A 109 5.50 -19.03 -27.28
CA LEU A 109 5.52 -19.58 -28.62
C LEU A 109 6.15 -20.98 -28.70
N THR A 110 6.66 -21.51 -27.61
CA THR A 110 7.29 -22.84 -27.57
C THR A 110 6.31 -23.97 -27.23
N ASP A 111 5.12 -23.63 -26.70
CA ASP A 111 4.03 -24.59 -26.46
C ASP A 111 2.97 -24.47 -27.57
N GLU A 112 3.10 -25.29 -28.60
CA GLU A 112 2.17 -25.30 -29.73
C GLU A 112 0.75 -25.80 -29.39
N LYS A 113 0.59 -26.45 -28.23
CA LYS A 113 -0.67 -27.08 -27.84
C LYS A 113 -1.60 -26.18 -27.06
N HIS A 114 -1.07 -25.32 -26.19
CA HIS A 114 -1.88 -24.67 -25.18
C HIS A 114 -2.01 -23.16 -25.34
N VAL A 115 -1.20 -22.51 -26.18
CA VAL A 115 -1.24 -21.04 -26.40
C VAL A 115 -1.36 -20.29 -25.07
N LEU A 116 -0.29 -20.29 -24.31
CA LEU A 116 -0.25 -19.85 -22.91
C LEU A 116 0.46 -18.49 -22.75
N TYR A 117 0.32 -17.89 -21.58
CA TYR A 117 1.18 -16.80 -21.17
C TYR A 117 2.61 -17.26 -20.90
N LEU A 118 3.57 -16.44 -21.30
CA LEU A 118 4.86 -16.42 -20.62
C LEU A 118 4.62 -16.01 -19.16
N PRO A 119 5.19 -16.73 -18.20
CA PRO A 119 4.96 -16.42 -16.79
C PRO A 119 5.73 -15.17 -16.40
N PHE A 120 5.04 -14.03 -16.38
CA PHE A 120 5.59 -12.75 -15.94
C PHE A 120 5.06 -12.34 -14.56
N THR A 121 5.91 -11.65 -13.80
CA THR A 121 5.52 -10.86 -12.63
C THR A 121 5.95 -9.43 -12.84
N PHE A 122 5.03 -8.50 -12.62
CA PHE A 122 5.31 -7.06 -12.61
C PHE A 122 5.00 -6.52 -11.22
N VAL A 123 5.81 -5.57 -10.76
CA VAL A 123 5.47 -4.66 -9.68
C VAL A 123 5.23 -3.30 -10.31
N LEU A 124 4.01 -2.81 -10.17
CA LEU A 124 3.54 -1.54 -10.73
C LEU A 124 3.35 -0.53 -9.59
N ASP A 125 3.61 0.74 -9.88
CA ASP A 125 3.24 1.83 -8.99
C ASP A 125 1.74 2.16 -9.05
N SER A 126 1.27 3.13 -8.27
CA SER A 126 -0.13 3.56 -8.23
C SER A 126 -0.67 4.12 -9.54
N LEU A 127 0.21 4.49 -10.48
CA LEU A 127 -0.10 4.97 -11.82
C LEU A 127 0.12 3.89 -12.90
N LEU A 128 0.24 2.63 -12.48
CA LEU A 128 0.54 1.47 -13.33
C LEU A 128 1.89 1.57 -14.05
N ARG A 129 2.85 2.37 -13.58
CA ARG A 129 4.20 2.38 -14.13
C ARG A 129 4.96 1.16 -13.65
N ILE A 130 5.65 0.49 -14.54
CA ILE A 130 6.44 -0.69 -14.24
C ILE A 130 7.66 -0.27 -13.42
N HIS A 131 7.72 -0.72 -12.18
CA HIS A 131 8.92 -0.60 -11.33
C HIS A 131 9.88 -1.75 -11.59
N SER A 132 9.36 -2.99 -11.59
CA SER A 132 10.16 -4.21 -11.78
C SER A 132 9.38 -5.24 -12.58
N SER A 133 10.11 -6.07 -13.33
CA SER A 133 9.54 -7.19 -14.08
C SER A 133 10.44 -8.42 -14.02
N TRP A 134 9.83 -9.60 -13.97
CA TRP A 134 10.50 -10.90 -13.98
C TRP A 134 9.79 -11.83 -14.92
N CYS A 135 10.57 -12.56 -15.75
CA CYS A 135 10.06 -13.63 -16.60
C CYS A 135 10.41 -14.99 -15.99
N GLY A 136 9.39 -15.72 -15.54
CA GLY A 136 9.52 -17.03 -14.90
C GLY A 136 9.67 -18.21 -15.86
N PHE A 137 10.05 -17.97 -17.13
CA PHE A 137 10.25 -19.03 -18.11
C PHE A 137 11.21 -20.13 -17.62
N TRP A 138 12.29 -19.72 -16.96
CA TRP A 138 13.22 -20.60 -16.27
C TRP A 138 12.82 -20.77 -14.80
N SER A 139 13.18 -21.89 -14.18
CA SER A 139 12.82 -22.20 -12.80
C SER A 139 13.25 -21.15 -11.77
N TRP A 140 14.24 -20.33 -12.09
CA TRP A 140 14.80 -19.28 -11.25
C TRP A 140 14.41 -17.85 -11.71
N GLY A 141 13.55 -17.73 -12.71
CA GLY A 141 13.16 -16.44 -13.26
C GLY A 141 11.99 -15.76 -12.55
N ASN A 142 11.31 -16.44 -11.64
CA ASN A 142 10.27 -15.84 -10.82
C ASN A 142 10.90 -15.09 -9.63
N PRO A 143 10.32 -13.97 -9.19
CA PRO A 143 10.81 -13.27 -8.01
C PRO A 143 10.61 -14.11 -6.75
N THR A 144 11.57 -14.04 -5.87
CA THR A 144 11.43 -14.52 -4.49
C THR A 144 10.51 -13.60 -3.68
N PRO A 145 9.96 -14.05 -2.53
CA PRO A 145 9.21 -13.17 -1.62
C PRO A 145 9.99 -11.93 -1.22
N GLU A 146 11.29 -12.05 -1.00
CA GLU A 146 12.12 -10.92 -0.59
C GLU A 146 12.33 -9.91 -1.72
N GLU A 147 12.52 -10.36 -2.96
CA GLU A 147 12.58 -9.45 -4.13
C GLU A 147 11.27 -8.69 -4.32
N LEU A 148 10.11 -9.34 -4.12
CA LEU A 148 8.82 -8.66 -4.14
C LEU A 148 8.69 -7.63 -3.02
N ARG A 149 9.12 -7.96 -1.79
CA ARG A 149 9.14 -7.02 -0.66
C ARG A 149 10.02 -5.81 -0.93
N LEU A 150 11.21 -6.04 -1.47
CA LEU A 150 12.14 -4.97 -1.81
C LEU A 150 11.55 -4.05 -2.88
N ALA A 151 11.02 -4.60 -3.97
CA ALA A 151 10.40 -3.83 -5.04
C ALA A 151 9.20 -3.01 -4.54
N LEU A 152 8.28 -3.62 -3.78
CA LEU A 152 7.14 -2.90 -3.19
C LEU A 152 7.60 -1.79 -2.23
N ARG A 153 8.62 -2.05 -1.42
CA ARG A 153 9.19 -1.03 -0.52
C ARG A 153 9.80 0.14 -1.29
N GLU A 154 10.47 -0.12 -2.41
CA GLU A 154 11.04 0.92 -3.26
C GLU A 154 9.95 1.77 -3.92
N VAL A 155 8.89 1.13 -4.45
CA VAL A 155 7.71 1.85 -4.99
C VAL A 155 7.08 2.73 -3.92
N THR A 156 6.78 2.16 -2.74
CA THR A 156 6.15 2.90 -1.65
C THR A 156 7.00 4.08 -1.19
N LYS A 157 8.32 3.92 -1.13
CA LYS A 157 9.23 5.04 -0.80
C LYS A 157 9.25 6.12 -1.88
N ALA A 158 9.16 5.75 -3.16
CA ALA A 158 9.14 6.70 -4.25
C ALA A 158 7.84 7.52 -4.26
N GLU A 159 6.70 6.89 -4.00
CA GLU A 159 5.39 7.54 -3.96
C GLU A 159 5.14 8.30 -2.65
N GLN A 160 5.69 7.79 -1.56
CA GLN A 160 5.59 8.37 -0.22
C GLN A 160 6.99 8.50 0.39
N PRO A 161 7.75 9.54 0.01
CA PRO A 161 9.13 9.72 0.48
C PRO A 161 9.27 9.75 2.01
N THR A 162 8.18 10.07 2.71
CA THR A 162 8.08 10.07 4.18
C THR A 162 7.74 8.70 4.78
N PHE A 163 7.51 7.69 3.93
CA PHE A 163 7.19 6.34 4.37
C PHE A 163 8.37 5.71 5.14
N GLY A 164 8.10 5.33 6.36
CA GLY A 164 9.09 4.70 7.24
C GLY A 164 9.94 5.67 8.08
N ASP A 165 9.86 6.99 7.85
CA ASP A 165 10.41 7.98 8.80
C ASP A 165 9.29 8.80 9.43
N PRO A 166 8.92 8.51 10.67
CA PRO A 166 7.89 9.27 11.38
C PRO A 166 8.18 10.77 11.44
N ARG A 167 9.44 11.17 11.35
CA ARG A 167 9.87 12.58 11.40
C ARG A 167 9.55 13.29 10.09
N GLU A 168 9.60 12.60 8.96
CA GLU A 168 9.33 13.19 7.63
C GLU A 168 7.83 13.33 7.36
N ILE A 169 7.00 12.44 7.89
CA ILE A 169 5.53 12.54 7.78
C ILE A 169 5.04 13.90 8.33
N TRP A 170 5.67 14.39 9.40
CA TRP A 170 5.31 15.66 10.03
C TRP A 170 5.84 16.86 9.27
N ARG A 171 6.96 16.74 8.58
CA ARG A 171 7.53 17.82 7.75
C ARG A 171 6.74 18.06 6.48
N SER A 172 6.23 17.00 5.84
CA SER A 172 5.53 17.10 4.55
C SER A 172 4.10 17.61 4.66
N SER A 173 3.47 17.52 5.82
CA SER A 173 2.09 17.99 6.03
C SER A 173 1.96 19.51 6.21
N GLY A 174 3.05 20.27 6.12
CA GLY A 174 3.02 21.75 6.27
C GLY A 174 2.64 22.26 7.66
N SER A 175 2.39 21.36 8.60
CA SER A 175 2.12 21.61 10.00
C SER A 175 3.27 21.08 10.84
N ALA A 176 3.54 21.66 11.96
CA ALA A 176 4.62 21.42 12.88
C ALA A 176 5.28 20.03 12.77
N GLY A 177 6.52 19.98 12.34
CA GLY A 177 7.25 18.73 12.10
C GLY A 177 7.79 18.09 13.37
N ILE A 178 8.10 16.79 13.30
CA ILE A 178 8.91 16.09 14.30
C ILE A 178 10.37 16.22 13.89
N GLY A 179 11.22 16.74 14.77
CA GLY A 179 12.67 16.81 14.54
C GLY A 179 13.41 16.70 15.88
N GLU A 180 14.70 16.49 15.82
CA GLU A 180 15.55 16.79 16.95
C GLU A 180 15.56 18.32 17.10
N GLY A 181 14.75 18.83 18.01
CA GLY A 181 14.57 20.25 18.24
C GLY A 181 15.87 20.88 18.75
N ILE A 182 16.21 22.02 18.18
CA ILE A 182 17.38 22.77 18.60
C ILE A 182 17.24 23.26 20.05
N ASP A 183 16.01 23.36 20.58
CA ASP A 183 15.76 23.91 21.90
C ASP A 183 15.06 22.99 22.92
N GLY A 184 14.63 21.80 22.55
CA GLY A 184 14.08 20.78 23.49
C GLY A 184 12.87 21.19 24.34
N GLU A 185 12.25 22.35 24.06
CA GLU A 185 11.22 22.95 24.89
C GLU A 185 9.78 22.66 24.44
N THR A 186 9.58 22.33 23.16
CA THR A 186 8.26 22.00 22.62
C THR A 186 8.16 20.54 22.26
N VAL A 187 7.20 19.83 22.84
CA VAL A 187 6.95 18.41 22.56
C VAL A 187 5.53 18.21 22.09
N TRP A 188 5.32 17.20 21.25
CA TRP A 188 3.99 16.69 20.95
C TRP A 188 3.78 15.37 21.70
N ILE A 189 2.55 15.11 22.12
CA ILE A 189 2.15 13.92 22.88
C ILE A 189 0.89 13.34 22.23
N ARG A 190 0.95 12.11 21.74
CA ARG A 190 -0.24 11.36 21.31
C ARG A 190 -0.86 10.69 22.51
N GLU A 191 -2.16 10.84 22.65
CA GLU A 191 -2.93 10.27 23.74
C GLU A 191 -4.01 9.31 23.21
N ASP A 192 -4.34 8.30 24.05
CA ASP A 192 -5.55 7.50 23.88
C ASP A 192 -6.80 8.28 24.33
N SER A 193 -7.99 7.67 24.15
CA SER A 193 -9.28 8.27 24.57
C SER A 193 -9.40 8.53 26.07
N ARG A 194 -8.48 7.99 26.88
CA ARG A 194 -8.41 8.19 28.35
C ARG A 194 -7.37 9.24 28.74
N GLY A 195 -6.71 9.88 27.76
CA GLY A 195 -5.66 10.86 28.01
C GLY A 195 -4.31 10.25 28.43
N ARG A 196 -4.10 8.95 28.20
CA ARG A 196 -2.81 8.32 28.51
C ARG A 196 -1.89 8.51 27.32
N GLU A 197 -0.66 8.93 27.59
CA GLU A 197 0.37 9.03 26.58
C GLU A 197 0.67 7.67 25.93
N ILE A 198 0.61 7.62 24.61
CA ILE A 198 0.97 6.45 23.82
C ILE A 198 2.23 6.68 22.99
N GLN A 199 2.56 7.93 22.70
CA GLN A 199 3.75 8.30 21.96
C GLN A 199 4.10 9.77 22.23
N ARG A 200 5.39 10.11 22.21
CA ARG A 200 5.91 11.46 22.38
C ARG A 200 7.04 11.75 21.40
N GLY A 201 7.22 13.00 21.04
CA GLY A 201 8.35 13.48 20.24
C GLY A 201 8.53 14.97 20.36
N VAL A 202 9.57 15.51 19.74
CA VAL A 202 9.85 16.95 19.73
C VAL A 202 9.10 17.61 18.57
N LEU A 203 8.50 18.78 18.82
CA LEU A 203 7.82 19.59 17.81
C LEU A 203 8.86 20.53 17.17
N VAL A 204 8.94 20.48 15.83
CA VAL A 204 9.80 21.38 15.06
C VAL A 204 8.92 22.24 14.15
N GLY A 205 9.07 23.54 14.19
CA GLY A 205 8.30 24.50 13.42
C GLY A 205 7.31 25.31 14.26
N GLU A 206 6.33 25.91 13.61
CA GLU A 206 5.34 26.74 14.27
C GLU A 206 4.39 25.91 15.14
N LEU A 207 3.95 26.50 16.28
CA LEU A 207 3.01 25.87 17.17
C LEU A 207 1.64 25.78 16.49
N PRO A 208 1.06 24.59 16.34
CA PRO A 208 -0.23 24.45 15.67
C PRO A 208 -1.37 24.94 16.56
N ASP A 209 -2.44 25.41 15.93
CA ASP A 209 -3.68 25.81 16.64
C ASP A 209 -4.43 24.60 17.20
N VAL A 210 -5.10 24.77 18.34
CA VAL A 210 -6.03 23.79 18.90
C VAL A 210 -7.15 23.53 17.89
N GLY A 211 -7.41 22.25 17.61
CA GLY A 211 -8.39 21.80 16.62
C GLY A 211 -7.83 21.64 15.21
N SER A 212 -6.57 22.03 14.94
CA SER A 212 -5.94 21.79 13.65
C SER A 212 -5.59 20.31 13.46
N GLU A 213 -5.69 19.84 12.20
CA GLU A 213 -5.20 18.51 11.82
C GLU A 213 -3.69 18.56 11.65
N VAL A 214 -2.99 17.64 12.31
CA VAL A 214 -1.52 17.57 12.24
C VAL A 214 -1.00 16.33 11.52
N SER A 215 -1.76 15.26 11.47
CA SER A 215 -1.46 14.10 10.63
C SER A 215 -2.67 13.17 10.53
N ARG A 216 -2.68 12.27 9.53
CA ARG A 216 -3.68 11.21 9.41
C ARG A 216 -3.10 9.87 9.84
N SER A 217 -3.93 9.06 10.49
CA SER A 217 -3.57 7.68 10.74
C SER A 217 -3.65 6.89 9.44
N ILE A 218 -2.57 6.21 9.09
CA ILE A 218 -2.51 5.34 7.93
C ILE A 218 -3.48 4.16 8.07
N VAL A 219 -3.66 3.66 9.29
CA VAL A 219 -4.44 2.44 9.55
C VAL A 219 -5.95 2.69 9.56
N ASP A 220 -6.43 3.77 10.19
CA ASP A 220 -7.86 4.02 10.36
C ASP A 220 -8.36 5.29 9.64
N ARG A 221 -7.50 5.92 8.84
CA ARG A 221 -7.74 7.16 8.07
C ARG A 221 -8.25 8.36 8.89
N ARG A 222 -8.33 8.23 10.21
CA ARG A 222 -8.74 9.33 11.09
C ARG A 222 -7.56 10.25 11.37
N PRO A 223 -7.73 11.57 11.22
CA PRO A 223 -6.66 12.49 11.48
C PRO A 223 -6.35 12.59 12.98
N TRP A 224 -5.08 12.83 13.29
CA TRP A 224 -4.67 13.34 14.59
C TRP A 224 -4.90 14.84 14.61
N VAL A 225 -5.63 15.31 15.60
CA VAL A 225 -5.93 16.73 15.80
C VAL A 225 -5.34 17.23 17.11
N VAL A 226 -4.97 18.50 17.13
CA VAL A 226 -4.51 19.15 18.38
C VAL A 226 -5.69 19.24 19.33
N HIS A 227 -5.60 18.51 20.43
CA HIS A 227 -6.63 18.47 21.45
C HIS A 227 -6.43 19.60 22.49
N SER A 228 -5.20 19.78 22.94
CA SER A 228 -4.84 20.83 23.89
C SER A 228 -3.35 21.17 23.79
N ILE A 229 -3.00 22.36 24.27
CA ILE A 229 -1.62 22.81 24.40
C ILE A 229 -1.39 23.19 25.86
N GLU A 230 -0.39 22.59 26.48
CA GLU A 230 0.01 22.88 27.85
C GLU A 230 1.32 23.66 27.86
N ARG A 231 1.43 24.64 28.72
CA ARG A 231 2.65 25.43 28.93
C ARG A 231 3.07 25.38 30.38
N GLU A 232 4.30 24.99 30.63
CA GLU A 232 4.92 24.97 31.95
C GLU A 232 6.30 25.65 31.89
N GLY A 233 6.36 26.92 32.23
CA GLY A 233 7.56 27.74 32.05
C GLY A 233 7.88 27.92 30.58
N SER A 234 9.09 27.51 30.17
CA SER A 234 9.54 27.52 28.78
C SER A 234 9.13 26.26 28.00
N ARG A 235 8.59 25.24 28.66
CA ARG A 235 8.17 23.99 28.01
C ARG A 235 6.75 24.10 27.48
N VAL A 236 6.56 23.59 26.28
CA VAL A 236 5.25 23.51 25.62
C VAL A 236 4.97 22.06 25.23
N ALA A 237 3.81 21.54 25.64
CA ALA A 237 3.35 20.22 25.25
C ALA A 237 2.07 20.34 24.39
N VAL A 238 2.11 19.77 23.20
CA VAL A 238 1.00 19.72 22.24
C VAL A 238 0.37 18.33 22.30
N HIS A 239 -0.83 18.23 22.85
CA HIS A 239 -1.55 16.98 23.01
C HIS A 239 -2.40 16.66 21.77
N LEU A 240 -2.22 15.48 21.21
CA LEU A 240 -2.86 15.02 19.99
C LEU A 240 -3.79 13.86 20.26
N ARG A 241 -5.02 13.92 19.71
CA ARG A 241 -5.99 12.82 19.74
C ARG A 241 -6.55 12.52 18.37
N LYS A 242 -7.04 11.32 18.18
CA LYS A 242 -7.73 10.95 16.96
C LYS A 242 -9.08 11.67 16.86
N SER A 243 -9.38 12.23 15.71
CA SER A 243 -10.66 12.88 15.42
C SER A 243 -11.82 11.91 15.66
N GLY A 244 -12.89 12.40 16.33
CA GLY A 244 -14.07 11.60 16.64
C GLY A 244 -13.94 10.62 17.82
N GLU A 245 -12.81 10.56 18.50
CA GLU A 245 -12.72 9.83 19.77
C GLU A 245 -13.38 10.62 20.92
N PRO A 246 -14.25 9.98 21.71
CA PRO A 246 -14.83 10.62 22.89
C PRO A 246 -13.74 10.94 23.91
N ASP A 247 -13.79 12.13 24.48
CA ASP A 247 -12.90 12.49 25.60
C ASP A 247 -13.33 11.73 26.86
N ARG A 248 -12.54 10.73 27.24
CA ARG A 248 -12.70 9.92 28.46
C ARG A 248 -11.57 10.18 29.46
N SER A 249 -10.80 11.25 29.25
CA SER A 249 -9.76 11.61 30.20
C SER A 249 -10.37 11.99 31.55
N PRO A 250 -9.76 11.57 32.68
CA PRO A 250 -10.15 12.11 33.98
C PRO A 250 -9.89 13.61 33.95
N LEU A 251 -10.84 14.39 34.51
CA LEU A 251 -10.69 15.83 34.66
C LEU A 251 -9.52 16.10 35.61
N VAL A 252 -8.33 16.23 35.08
CA VAL A 252 -7.17 16.74 35.81
C VAL A 252 -7.21 18.24 35.69
N GLY A 253 -7.42 18.93 36.80
CA GLY A 253 -7.52 20.38 36.86
C GLY A 253 -6.29 21.06 36.25
N HIS A 254 -6.56 22.18 35.52
CA HIS A 254 -5.59 23.11 34.90
C HIS A 254 -4.96 22.74 33.57
N ARG A 255 -5.78 22.32 32.59
CA ARG A 255 -5.41 22.48 31.20
C ARG A 255 -5.74 23.92 30.76
N ILE A 256 -4.71 24.70 30.46
CA ILE A 256 -4.90 26.04 29.90
C ILE A 256 -5.19 25.88 28.41
N THR A 257 -6.44 25.98 28.03
CA THR A 257 -6.81 26.15 26.60
C THR A 257 -6.45 27.59 26.21
N VAL A 258 -5.53 27.80 25.31
CA VAL A 258 -5.21 29.14 24.80
C VAL A 258 -6.34 29.58 23.88
N PRO A 259 -7.11 30.64 24.20
CA PRO A 259 -8.15 31.16 23.31
C PRO A 259 -7.50 31.71 22.05
N ARG A 260 -8.19 31.58 20.88
CA ARG A 260 -7.82 32.28 19.67
C ARG A 260 -7.82 33.80 19.94
N GLY A 261 -6.68 34.44 19.69
CA GLY A 261 -6.58 35.86 19.39
C GLY A 261 -6.61 36.79 20.61
N ALA A 262 -5.48 37.37 20.85
CA ALA A 262 -5.33 38.81 21.12
C ALA A 262 -4.12 39.28 20.32
#